data_74faa1618576b74dc5238bc8d560dd7a
#
_entry.id   74faa1618576b74dc5238bc8d560dd7a
#
_cell.length_a   1.000
_cell.length_b   1.000
_cell.length_c   1.000
_cell.angle_alpha   90.00
_cell.angle_beta   90.00
_cell.angle_gamma   90.00
#
_symmetry.space_group_name_H-M   'P 1'
#
loop_
_entity.id
_entity.type
_entity.pdbx_description
1 polymer ?
#
loop_
_entity_poly.entity_id
_entity_poly.type
_entity_poly.pdbx_seq_one_letter_code
_entity_poly.pdbx_strand_id
1 'polypeptide(L)'
;EISACLVGSEMCIRDRYEPDKPQNDIFAIGEGVRKAFEDIMVPAGLGDVAIFTELGRYMLAPFGHLVATCTHHKHTYKEYVGLDACACNLMRPAMYGSYHHITVLGKENAPCDHKYDVTGGLCENNDKFAIDRMLPEIDTGDIIVIHDTGAHGFSMGYNYNGKLRSAEILLHEDGSFDMIRRAETPADYFATFDFTDIFDKYTKNNKVMAFLTVED
;
A
#
# COMPACT_ATOMS: atom_id res chain seq x y z
N GLU A 1 27.95 -9.30 -20.40
CA GLU A 1 26.55 -8.84 -20.61
C GLU A 1 26.34 -7.56 -19.82
N ILE A 2 26.15 -6.46 -20.54
CA ILE A 2 25.74 -5.19 -19.92
C ILE A 2 24.22 -5.14 -20.04
N SER A 3 23.51 -5.50 -18.97
CA SER A 3 22.08 -5.26 -18.87
C SER A 3 21.85 -3.81 -18.43
N ALA A 4 21.37 -2.98 -19.32
CA ALA A 4 20.87 -1.66 -18.98
C ALA A 4 19.47 -1.84 -18.37
N CYS A 5 19.40 -1.82 -17.04
CA CYS A 5 18.13 -1.79 -16.32
C CYS A 5 17.61 -0.36 -16.32
N LEU A 6 16.54 -0.09 -17.05
CA LEU A 6 15.73 1.11 -16.85
C LEU A 6 14.95 0.90 -15.54
N VAL A 7 15.53 1.37 -14.45
CA VAL A 7 14.90 1.27 -13.12
C VAL A 7 13.56 1.98 -13.15
N GLY A 8 12.49 1.24 -12.87
CA GLY A 8 11.11 1.68 -12.95
C GLY A 8 10.68 2.78 -11.98
N SER A 9 11.59 3.38 -11.20
CA SER A 9 11.26 4.45 -10.27
C SER A 9 10.66 5.69 -10.94
N GLU A 10 11.17 6.10 -12.09
CA GLU A 10 10.61 7.25 -12.83
C GLU A 10 9.28 6.91 -13.52
N MET A 11 9.10 5.69 -13.99
CA MET A 11 7.82 5.25 -14.54
C MET A 11 6.76 5.10 -13.45
N CYS A 12 7.13 4.64 -12.24
CA CYS A 12 6.23 4.61 -11.09
C CYS A 12 5.79 6.01 -10.63
N ILE A 13 6.63 7.04 -10.80
CA ILE A 13 6.27 8.44 -10.50
C ILE A 13 5.31 8.99 -11.56
N ARG A 14 5.39 8.49 -12.80
CA ARG A 14 4.56 8.93 -13.93
C ARG A 14 3.29 8.11 -14.12
N ASP A 15 3.19 6.96 -13.49
CA ASP A 15 1.95 6.18 -13.43
C ASP A 15 0.93 6.91 -12.57
N ARG A 16 0.24 7.87 -13.17
CA ARG A 16 -0.78 8.68 -12.52
C ARG A 16 -2.11 7.97 -12.65
N TYR A 17 -2.50 7.30 -11.58
CA TYR A 17 -3.85 6.73 -11.41
C TYR A 17 -4.83 7.77 -10.88
N GLU A 18 -4.60 9.06 -11.19
CA GLU A 18 -5.52 10.13 -10.86
C GLU A 18 -6.66 10.13 -11.91
N PRO A 19 -7.92 10.03 -11.49
CA PRO A 19 -9.06 9.92 -12.43
C PRO A 19 -9.13 11.03 -13.47
N ASP A 20 -8.66 12.24 -13.12
CA ASP A 20 -8.74 13.43 -13.97
C ASP A 20 -7.51 13.59 -14.88
N LYS A 21 -6.56 12.66 -14.86
CA LYS A 21 -5.34 12.75 -15.66
C LYS A 21 -5.23 11.58 -16.60
N PRO A 22 -4.82 11.82 -17.87
CA PRO A 22 -4.64 10.75 -18.81
C PRO A 22 -3.57 9.77 -18.30
N GLN A 23 -3.83 8.49 -18.43
CA GLN A 23 -2.83 7.44 -18.19
C GLN A 23 -1.67 7.59 -19.16
N ASN A 24 -0.49 7.12 -18.74
CA ASN A 24 0.65 7.06 -19.63
C ASN A 24 0.37 6.07 -20.78
N ASP A 25 0.61 6.50 -21.99
CA ASP A 25 0.56 5.63 -23.17
C ASP A 25 1.83 4.76 -23.20
N ILE A 26 1.68 3.50 -22.80
CA ILE A 26 2.78 2.54 -22.75
C ILE A 26 3.37 2.28 -24.15
N PHE A 27 2.56 2.37 -25.20
CA PHE A 27 3.03 2.19 -26.58
C PHE A 27 3.88 3.39 -27.03
N ALA A 28 3.45 4.61 -26.70
CA ALA A 28 4.24 5.81 -26.97
C ALA A 28 5.58 5.82 -26.22
N ILE A 29 5.58 5.32 -24.97
CA ILE A 29 6.81 5.15 -24.17
C ILE A 29 7.72 4.12 -24.83
N GLY A 30 7.19 2.96 -25.20
CA GLY A 30 7.95 1.90 -25.90
C GLY A 30 8.57 2.38 -27.20
N GLU A 31 7.81 3.12 -27.99
CA GLU A 31 8.31 3.70 -29.25
C GLU A 31 9.40 4.75 -29.01
N GLY A 32 9.24 5.59 -27.99
CA GLY A 32 10.28 6.54 -27.58
C GLY A 32 11.58 5.85 -27.15
N VAL A 33 11.49 4.78 -26.40
CA VAL A 33 12.66 3.95 -25.99
C VAL A 33 13.31 3.29 -27.20
N ARG A 34 12.51 2.68 -28.11
CA ARG A 34 13.02 2.09 -29.35
C ARG A 34 13.78 3.12 -30.17
N LYS A 35 13.20 4.29 -30.40
CA LYS A 35 13.85 5.36 -31.17
C LYS A 35 15.14 5.84 -30.50
N ALA A 36 15.14 6.07 -29.21
CA ALA A 36 16.35 6.48 -28.48
C ALA A 36 17.45 5.41 -28.56
N PHE A 37 17.11 4.13 -28.52
CA PHE A 37 18.04 3.03 -28.70
C PHE A 37 18.66 3.04 -30.09
N GLU A 38 17.84 3.17 -31.15
CA GLU A 38 18.30 3.21 -32.53
C GLU A 38 19.17 4.46 -32.84
N ASP A 39 18.79 5.61 -32.29
CA ASP A 39 19.48 6.87 -32.55
C ASP A 39 20.80 7.01 -31.76
N ILE A 40 20.92 6.37 -30.60
CA ILE A 40 22.06 6.58 -29.68
C ILE A 40 22.89 5.30 -29.50
N MET A 41 22.25 4.16 -29.15
CA MET A 41 22.96 2.94 -28.77
C MET A 41 23.54 2.23 -30.00
N VAL A 42 22.78 2.12 -31.07
CA VAL A 42 23.23 1.43 -32.30
C VAL A 42 24.44 2.13 -32.92
N PRO A 43 24.48 3.47 -33.11
CA PRO A 43 25.66 4.15 -33.61
C PRO A 43 26.88 4.08 -32.69
N ALA A 44 26.67 3.90 -31.38
CA ALA A 44 27.73 3.70 -30.40
C ALA A 44 28.31 2.28 -30.39
N GLY A 45 27.85 1.39 -31.28
CA GLY A 45 28.27 -0.02 -31.33
C GLY A 45 27.65 -0.92 -30.26
N LEU A 46 26.56 -0.47 -29.66
CA LEU A 46 25.84 -1.18 -28.58
C LEU A 46 24.49 -1.74 -29.06
N GLY A 47 24.34 -2.01 -30.35
CA GLY A 47 23.12 -2.52 -30.95
C GLY A 47 22.70 -3.92 -30.49
N ASP A 48 23.63 -4.71 -29.94
CA ASP A 48 23.38 -6.05 -29.44
C ASP A 48 22.97 -6.07 -27.96
N VAL A 49 22.87 -4.90 -27.29
CA VAL A 49 22.46 -4.80 -25.88
C VAL A 49 20.94 -5.02 -25.78
N ALA A 50 20.51 -5.95 -24.92
CA ALA A 50 19.11 -6.16 -24.62
C ALA A 50 18.61 -5.15 -23.59
N ILE A 51 17.40 -4.63 -23.83
CA ILE A 51 16.69 -3.74 -22.90
C ILE A 51 15.64 -4.56 -22.14
N PHE A 52 15.63 -4.44 -20.81
CA PHE A 52 14.62 -5.03 -19.94
C PHE A 52 13.87 -3.92 -19.21
N THR A 53 12.58 -4.11 -19.01
CA THR A 53 11.73 -3.18 -18.25
C THR A 53 11.03 -3.92 -17.13
N GLU A 54 10.84 -3.23 -15.98
CA GLU A 54 10.16 -3.77 -14.80
C GLU A 54 8.92 -2.89 -14.51
N LEU A 55 7.81 -3.20 -15.18
CA LEU A 55 6.57 -2.42 -15.11
C LEU A 55 5.61 -2.95 -14.05
N GLY A 56 6.11 -3.34 -12.88
CA GLY A 56 5.33 -4.05 -11.84
C GLY A 56 4.03 -3.35 -11.46
N ARG A 57 4.07 -2.05 -11.23
CA ARG A 57 2.87 -1.29 -10.85
C ARG A 57 1.85 -1.21 -11.98
N TYR A 58 2.30 -0.99 -13.20
CA TYR A 58 1.43 -0.96 -14.39
C TYR A 58 0.61 -2.25 -14.56
N MET A 59 1.23 -3.39 -14.26
CA MET A 59 0.63 -4.71 -14.46
C MET A 59 -0.49 -5.03 -13.48
N LEU A 60 -0.37 -4.64 -12.22
CA LEU A 60 -1.26 -5.17 -11.17
C LEU A 60 -1.95 -4.09 -10.33
N ALA A 61 -1.46 -2.85 -10.29
CA ALA A 61 -2.01 -1.85 -9.38
C ALA A 61 -3.52 -1.67 -9.50
N PRO A 62 -4.11 -1.53 -10.71
CA PRO A 62 -5.55 -1.28 -10.87
C PRO A 62 -6.45 -2.42 -10.41
N PHE A 63 -5.88 -3.62 -10.22
CA PHE A 63 -6.65 -4.82 -9.86
C PHE A 63 -6.71 -5.08 -8.36
N GLY A 64 -6.19 -4.19 -7.53
CA GLY A 64 -6.25 -4.33 -6.09
C GLY A 64 -6.76 -3.07 -5.40
N HIS A 65 -7.48 -3.28 -4.31
CA HIS A 65 -8.02 -2.21 -3.48
C HIS A 65 -7.73 -2.52 -2.01
N LEU A 66 -7.37 -1.49 -1.24
CA LEU A 66 -7.37 -1.58 0.21
C LEU A 66 -8.70 -1.06 0.71
N VAL A 67 -9.43 -1.93 1.40
CA VAL A 67 -10.73 -1.62 2.00
C VAL A 67 -10.53 -1.47 3.50
N ALA A 68 -11.01 -0.36 4.05
CA ALA A 68 -10.87 -0.04 5.47
C ALA A 68 -12.12 0.68 5.99
N THR A 69 -12.30 0.66 7.30
CA THR A 69 -13.40 1.34 7.98
C THR A 69 -12.91 2.64 8.61
N CYS A 70 -13.67 3.71 8.48
CA CYS A 70 -13.47 4.92 9.27
C CYS A 70 -13.82 4.62 10.74
N THR A 71 -12.83 4.70 11.61
CA THR A 71 -12.99 4.38 13.04
C THR A 71 -13.20 5.60 13.91
N HIS A 72 -12.69 6.76 13.51
CA HIS A 72 -12.82 8.01 14.28
C HIS A 72 -12.49 9.23 13.44
N HIS A 73 -12.92 10.38 13.93
CA HIS A 73 -12.57 11.71 13.43
C HIS A 73 -11.76 12.46 14.48
N LYS A 74 -10.87 13.31 14.01
CA LYS A 74 -10.14 14.25 14.86
C LYS A 74 -10.17 15.63 14.23
N HIS A 75 -10.75 16.57 14.96
CA HIS A 75 -10.86 17.99 14.60
C HIS A 75 -9.83 18.79 15.38
N THR A 76 -8.84 19.34 14.70
CA THR A 76 -7.82 20.21 15.29
C THR A 76 -7.61 21.41 14.36
N TYR A 77 -6.37 21.67 13.94
CA TYR A 77 -6.08 22.63 12.86
C TYR A 77 -6.40 22.08 11.46
N LYS A 78 -6.68 20.81 11.37
CA LYS A 78 -7.18 20.08 10.18
C LYS A 78 -8.26 19.09 10.58
N GLU A 79 -8.97 18.60 9.58
CA GLU A 79 -9.92 17.50 9.69
C GLU A 79 -9.21 16.19 9.37
N TYR A 80 -9.24 15.24 10.30
CA TYR A 80 -8.64 13.92 10.14
C TYR A 80 -9.70 12.82 10.17
N VAL A 81 -9.54 11.88 9.25
CA VAL A 81 -10.30 10.62 9.22
C VAL A 81 -9.32 9.49 9.54
N GLY A 82 -9.55 8.81 10.65
CA GLY A 82 -8.75 7.66 11.08
C GLY A 82 -9.35 6.33 10.64
N LEU A 83 -8.52 5.49 10.02
CA LEU A 83 -8.92 4.18 9.50
C LEU A 83 -8.41 3.04 10.41
N ASP A 84 -9.05 1.88 10.31
CA ASP A 84 -8.56 0.60 10.87
C ASP A 84 -7.40 0.00 10.05
N ALA A 85 -7.06 0.59 8.90
CA ALA A 85 -5.85 0.33 8.14
C ALA A 85 -4.73 1.33 8.49
N CYS A 86 -3.50 1.02 8.11
CA CYS A 86 -2.34 1.88 8.33
C CYS A 86 -1.26 1.67 7.25
N ALA A 87 -0.15 2.39 7.34
CA ALA A 87 0.97 2.25 6.40
C ALA A 87 1.53 0.82 6.33
N CYS A 88 1.31 -0.03 7.34
CA CYS A 88 1.65 -1.45 7.27
C CYS A 88 0.88 -2.20 6.17
N ASN A 89 -0.32 -1.74 5.82
CA ASN A 89 -1.15 -2.32 4.76
C ASN A 89 -0.83 -1.70 3.38
N LEU A 90 -0.50 -0.40 3.34
CA LEU A 90 -0.14 0.33 2.13
C LEU A 90 0.86 1.44 2.46
N MET A 91 2.16 1.14 2.30
CA MET A 91 3.19 2.07 2.75
C MET A 91 3.54 3.16 1.73
N ARG A 92 3.16 3.01 0.48
CA ARG A 92 3.59 3.93 -0.60
C ARG A 92 3.18 5.40 -0.39
N PRO A 93 1.96 5.74 0.06
CA PRO A 93 1.61 7.13 0.38
C PRO A 93 2.51 7.71 1.46
N ALA A 94 2.77 6.94 2.53
CA ALA A 94 3.60 7.37 3.66
C ALA A 94 5.08 7.57 3.27
N MET A 95 5.64 6.68 2.44
CA MET A 95 7.06 6.67 2.10
C MET A 95 7.40 7.56 0.90
N TYR A 96 6.55 7.58 -0.11
CA TYR A 96 6.83 8.21 -1.40
C TYR A 96 5.87 9.35 -1.75
N GLY A 97 4.88 9.65 -0.90
CA GLY A 97 3.81 10.58 -1.24
C GLY A 97 2.98 10.13 -2.45
N SER A 98 2.92 8.81 -2.69
CA SER A 98 2.20 8.27 -3.84
C SER A 98 0.72 8.55 -3.74
N TYR A 99 0.13 9.03 -4.83
CA TYR A 99 -1.30 9.19 -4.93
C TYR A 99 -1.99 7.83 -5.07
N HIS A 100 -3.06 7.66 -4.32
CA HIS A 100 -4.07 6.64 -4.52
C HIS A 100 -5.44 7.31 -4.53
N HIS A 101 -6.32 6.92 -5.46
CA HIS A 101 -7.69 7.40 -5.46
C HIS A 101 -8.43 6.79 -4.27
N ILE A 102 -9.30 7.58 -3.65
CA ILE A 102 -10.08 7.17 -2.49
C ILE A 102 -11.55 7.43 -2.79
N THR A 103 -12.38 6.42 -2.55
CA THR A 103 -13.84 6.54 -2.59
C THR A 103 -14.45 6.09 -1.28
N VAL A 104 -15.65 6.58 -1.00
CA VAL A 104 -16.46 6.17 0.16
C VAL A 104 -17.60 5.32 -0.38
N LEU A 105 -17.67 4.07 0.06
CA LEU A 105 -18.67 3.12 -0.44
C LEU A 105 -20.10 3.63 -0.14
N GLY A 106 -20.91 3.68 -1.19
CA GLY A 106 -22.27 4.19 -1.12
C GLY A 106 -22.39 5.72 -1.20
N LYS A 107 -21.27 6.47 -1.28
CA LYS A 107 -21.21 7.92 -1.43
C LYS A 107 -20.48 8.36 -2.70
N GLU A 108 -20.38 7.50 -3.71
CA GLU A 108 -19.59 7.73 -4.93
C GLU A 108 -20.07 8.94 -5.74
N ASN A 109 -21.35 9.29 -5.62
CA ASN A 109 -21.96 10.44 -6.31
C ASN A 109 -22.17 11.66 -5.41
N ALA A 110 -21.73 11.60 -4.16
CA ALA A 110 -21.85 12.73 -3.24
C ALA A 110 -20.80 13.81 -3.55
N PRO A 111 -21.07 15.09 -3.24
CA PRO A 111 -20.12 16.16 -3.49
C PRO A 111 -18.83 15.94 -2.65
N CYS A 112 -17.67 16.10 -3.29
CA CYS A 112 -16.36 16.05 -2.62
C CYS A 112 -16.01 17.46 -2.12
N ASP A 113 -16.68 17.93 -1.08
CA ASP A 113 -16.57 19.29 -0.54
C ASP A 113 -15.92 19.36 0.85
N HIS A 114 -15.54 18.22 1.43
CA HIS A 114 -14.84 18.12 2.68
C HIS A 114 -13.35 17.82 2.46
N LYS A 115 -12.50 18.56 3.18
CA LYS A 115 -11.05 18.40 3.08
C LYS A 115 -10.50 17.60 4.25
N TYR A 116 -9.94 16.42 4.00
CA TYR A 116 -9.43 15.52 5.01
C TYR A 116 -7.95 15.16 4.82
N ASP A 117 -7.25 14.96 5.93
CA ASP A 117 -6.11 14.06 5.99
C ASP A 117 -6.64 12.66 6.37
N VAL A 118 -6.43 11.66 5.52
CA VAL A 118 -6.83 10.27 5.77
C VAL A 118 -5.65 9.53 6.38
N THR A 119 -5.80 9.04 7.61
CA THR A 119 -4.71 8.54 8.45
C THR A 119 -4.92 7.10 8.90
N GLY A 120 -3.83 6.40 9.19
CA GLY A 120 -3.86 5.13 9.89
C GLY A 120 -3.72 5.28 11.41
N GLY A 121 -3.49 4.15 12.08
CA GLY A 121 -3.42 4.06 13.54
C GLY A 121 -2.01 3.78 14.08
N LEU A 122 -0.94 4.14 13.35
CA LEU A 122 0.43 3.99 13.83
C LEU A 122 0.88 5.21 14.62
N CYS A 123 1.83 5.01 15.53
CA CYS A 123 2.56 6.09 16.21
C CYS A 123 3.63 6.67 15.26
N GLU A 124 3.19 7.19 14.11
CA GLU A 124 4.02 7.67 13.02
C GLU A 124 3.35 8.84 12.31
N ASN A 125 4.04 9.98 12.20
CA ASN A 125 3.49 11.20 11.57
C ASN A 125 3.15 11.01 10.08
N ASN A 126 3.86 10.11 9.40
CA ASN A 126 3.66 9.84 7.98
C ASN A 126 2.63 8.73 7.72
N ASP A 127 1.97 8.20 8.76
CA ASP A 127 0.92 7.19 8.58
C ASP A 127 -0.35 7.83 8.01
N LYS A 128 -0.24 8.24 6.75
CA LYS A 128 -1.29 8.94 6.00
C LYS A 128 -1.45 8.32 4.62
N PHE A 129 -2.69 8.06 4.26
CA PHE A 129 -3.08 7.62 2.91
C PHE A 129 -3.31 8.79 1.97
N ALA A 130 -3.75 9.93 2.52
CA ALA A 130 -3.95 11.18 1.79
C ALA A 130 -3.79 12.38 2.71
N ILE A 131 -3.39 13.52 2.12
CA ILE A 131 -3.23 14.81 2.78
C ILE A 131 -4.04 15.84 2.00
N ASP A 132 -4.82 16.66 2.72
CA ASP A 132 -5.65 17.73 2.15
C ASP A 132 -6.55 17.23 0.98
N ARG A 133 -7.06 15.99 1.08
CA ARG A 133 -7.88 15.36 0.06
C ARG A 133 -9.33 15.83 0.14
N MET A 134 -9.86 16.28 -1.00
CA MET A 134 -11.29 16.56 -1.12
C MET A 134 -12.05 15.25 -1.31
N LEU A 135 -12.97 14.96 -0.39
CA LEU A 135 -13.78 13.74 -0.33
C LEU A 135 -15.22 14.10 0.04
N PRO A 136 -16.19 13.19 -0.16
CA PRO A 136 -17.50 13.33 0.44
C PRO A 136 -17.41 13.39 1.96
N GLU A 137 -18.47 13.88 2.62
CA GLU A 137 -18.58 13.77 4.07
C GLU A 137 -18.44 12.31 4.50
N ILE A 138 -17.52 12.05 5.42
CA ILE A 138 -17.22 10.72 5.94
C ILE A 138 -17.73 10.63 7.38
N ASP A 139 -18.46 9.57 7.69
CA ASP A 139 -18.91 9.25 9.04
C ASP A 139 -18.12 8.08 9.62
N THR A 140 -18.07 8.00 10.95
CA THR A 140 -17.53 6.80 11.61
C THR A 140 -18.38 5.58 11.26
N GLY A 141 -17.73 4.53 10.77
CA GLY A 141 -18.37 3.32 10.25
C GLY A 141 -18.44 3.27 8.71
N ASP A 142 -18.18 4.36 8.02
CA ASP A 142 -18.09 4.36 6.56
C ASP A 142 -16.95 3.47 6.07
N ILE A 143 -17.20 2.80 4.95
CA ILE A 143 -16.20 1.97 4.28
C ILE A 143 -15.46 2.82 3.25
N ILE A 144 -14.16 2.87 3.43
CA ILE A 144 -13.22 3.61 2.59
C ILE A 144 -12.51 2.63 1.66
N VAL A 145 -12.54 2.92 0.36
CA VAL A 145 -11.84 2.13 -0.65
C VAL A 145 -10.68 2.93 -1.19
N ILE A 146 -9.46 2.44 -0.99
CA ILE A 146 -8.23 3.02 -1.54
C ILE A 146 -7.85 2.20 -2.76
N HIS A 147 -7.88 2.83 -3.93
CA HIS A 147 -7.72 2.18 -5.24
C HIS A 147 -6.25 1.98 -5.62
N ASP A 148 -6.02 1.16 -6.65
CA ASP A 148 -4.72 0.93 -7.29
C ASP A 148 -3.65 0.37 -6.34
N THR A 149 -4.04 -0.53 -5.45
CA THR A 149 -3.16 -1.14 -4.44
C THR A 149 -2.70 -2.56 -4.79
N GLY A 150 -3.04 -3.08 -5.98
CA GLY A 150 -2.70 -4.43 -6.40
C GLY A 150 -1.21 -4.69 -6.63
N ALA A 151 -0.42 -3.62 -6.78
CA ALA A 151 1.04 -3.71 -6.77
C ALA A 151 1.61 -2.89 -5.62
N HIS A 152 2.66 -3.43 -4.96
CA HIS A 152 3.35 -2.78 -3.84
C HIS A 152 2.42 -2.46 -2.63
N GLY A 153 1.29 -3.11 -2.54
CA GLY A 153 0.41 -3.11 -1.38
C GLY A 153 0.88 -4.15 -0.36
N PHE A 154 0.26 -5.34 -0.37
CA PHE A 154 0.60 -6.41 0.55
C PHE A 154 2.09 -6.81 0.51
N SER A 155 2.71 -6.86 -0.68
CA SER A 155 4.12 -7.26 -0.84
C SER A 155 5.12 -6.34 -0.13
N MET A 156 4.79 -5.06 0.05
CA MET A 156 5.60 -4.10 0.81
C MET A 156 5.14 -3.96 2.26
N GLY A 157 4.17 -4.72 2.70
CA GLY A 157 3.64 -4.66 4.04
C GLY A 157 4.64 -5.11 5.11
N TYR A 158 4.46 -4.63 6.33
CA TYR A 158 5.32 -4.87 7.49
C TYR A 158 4.50 -4.86 8.78
N ASN A 159 5.13 -5.15 9.92
CA ASN A 159 4.48 -5.29 11.22
C ASN A 159 4.99 -4.23 12.21
N TYR A 160 4.92 -2.96 11.85
CA TYR A 160 5.29 -1.88 12.78
C TYR A 160 4.25 -1.71 13.88
N ASN A 161 4.69 -1.42 15.10
CA ASN A 161 3.87 -1.32 16.32
C ASN A 161 3.05 -2.59 16.61
N GLY A 162 3.53 -3.77 16.19
CA GLY A 162 2.83 -5.04 16.38
C GLY A 162 1.55 -5.19 15.55
N LYS A 163 1.33 -4.34 14.55
CA LYS A 163 0.19 -4.48 13.64
C LYS A 163 0.31 -5.77 12.84
N LEU A 164 -0.74 -6.56 12.87
CA LEU A 164 -0.87 -7.77 12.09
C LEU A 164 -1.32 -7.44 10.67
N ARG A 165 -0.94 -8.28 9.71
CA ARG A 165 -1.28 -8.08 8.30
C ARG A 165 -2.71 -8.50 8.02
N SER A 166 -3.37 -7.75 7.16
CA SER A 166 -4.76 -8.00 6.76
C SER A 166 -4.92 -9.26 5.90
N ALA A 167 -6.15 -9.75 5.79
CA ALA A 167 -6.52 -10.76 4.82
C ALA A 167 -6.43 -10.21 3.39
N GLU A 168 -6.33 -11.13 2.40
CA GLU A 168 -6.52 -10.84 0.98
C GLU A 168 -7.68 -11.67 0.45
N ILE A 169 -8.57 -11.02 -0.26
CA ILE A 169 -9.78 -11.60 -0.83
C ILE A 169 -9.73 -11.41 -2.35
N LEU A 170 -9.89 -12.47 -3.11
CA LEU A 170 -10.06 -12.43 -4.54
C LEU A 170 -11.55 -12.29 -4.85
N LEU A 171 -11.92 -11.21 -5.53
CA LEU A 171 -13.26 -10.99 -6.04
C LEU A 171 -13.32 -11.49 -7.51
N HIS A 172 -14.26 -12.37 -7.82
CA HIS A 172 -14.48 -12.89 -9.16
C HIS A 172 -15.47 -12.01 -9.94
N GLU A 173 -15.44 -12.15 -11.26
CA GLU A 173 -16.34 -11.40 -12.17
C GLU A 173 -17.83 -11.68 -11.93
N ASP A 174 -18.17 -12.87 -11.43
CA ASP A 174 -19.53 -13.24 -11.06
C ASP A 174 -20.00 -12.70 -9.70
N GLY A 175 -19.14 -11.95 -9.00
CA GLY A 175 -19.39 -11.38 -7.69
C GLY A 175 -19.12 -12.34 -6.52
N SER A 176 -18.73 -13.59 -6.80
CA SER A 176 -18.24 -14.50 -5.76
C SER A 176 -16.84 -14.08 -5.27
N PHE A 177 -16.42 -14.58 -4.13
CA PHE A 177 -15.10 -14.26 -3.59
C PHE A 177 -14.45 -15.45 -2.89
N ASP A 178 -13.12 -15.47 -2.94
CA ASP A 178 -12.28 -16.42 -2.21
C ASP A 178 -11.34 -15.70 -1.26
N MET A 179 -11.18 -16.21 -0.05
CA MET A 179 -10.11 -15.78 0.83
C MET A 179 -8.79 -16.45 0.42
N ILE A 180 -7.98 -15.76 -0.38
CA ILE A 180 -6.70 -16.28 -0.87
C ILE A 180 -5.57 -16.18 0.17
N ARG A 181 -5.75 -15.31 1.18
CA ARG A 181 -4.88 -15.19 2.33
C ARG A 181 -5.70 -14.77 3.56
N ARG A 182 -5.60 -15.53 4.65
CA ARG A 182 -6.19 -15.12 5.93
C ARG A 182 -5.40 -13.96 6.54
N ALA A 183 -6.01 -13.22 7.44
CA ALA A 183 -5.29 -12.27 8.28
C ALA A 183 -4.25 -12.99 9.18
N GLU A 184 -3.19 -12.28 9.53
CA GLU A 184 -2.24 -12.75 10.54
C GLU A 184 -2.89 -12.80 11.92
N THR A 185 -2.40 -13.72 12.71
CA THR A 185 -2.69 -13.86 14.13
C THR A 185 -1.43 -13.56 14.96
N PRO A 186 -1.53 -13.36 16.28
CA PRO A 186 -0.35 -13.26 17.13
C PRO A 186 0.61 -14.45 16.99
N ALA A 187 0.10 -15.65 16.73
CA ALA A 187 0.93 -16.83 16.49
C ALA A 187 1.81 -16.70 15.25
N ASP A 188 1.31 -16.06 14.18
CA ASP A 188 2.10 -15.80 12.97
C ASP A 188 3.20 -14.76 13.24
N TYR A 189 2.87 -13.72 13.99
CA TYR A 189 3.82 -12.67 14.37
C TYR A 189 4.99 -13.18 15.18
N PHE A 190 4.72 -14.13 16.08
CA PHE A 190 5.71 -14.74 16.96
C PHE A 190 6.25 -16.10 16.46
N ALA A 191 5.89 -16.52 15.25
CA ALA A 191 6.23 -17.84 14.72
C ALA A 191 7.74 -18.17 14.66
N THR A 192 8.59 -17.14 14.60
CA THR A 192 10.05 -17.32 14.57
C THR A 192 10.72 -17.26 15.95
N PHE A 193 9.95 -16.99 17.00
CA PHE A 193 10.47 -16.98 18.34
C PHE A 193 10.50 -18.40 18.91
N ASP A 194 11.63 -18.78 19.49
CA ASP A 194 11.73 -19.96 20.34
C ASP A 194 11.54 -19.53 21.81
N PHE A 195 10.31 -19.70 22.27
CA PHE A 195 9.97 -19.36 23.66
C PHE A 195 10.39 -20.43 24.67
N THR A 196 10.71 -21.64 24.22
CA THR A 196 10.99 -22.79 25.10
C THR A 196 12.20 -22.50 25.99
N ASP A 197 13.31 -22.12 25.40
CA ASP A 197 14.55 -21.81 26.13
C ASP A 197 14.44 -20.50 26.94
N ILE A 198 13.67 -19.54 26.44
CA ILE A 198 13.48 -18.25 27.09
C ILE A 198 12.65 -18.42 28.36
N PHE A 199 11.55 -19.16 28.30
CA PHE A 199 10.71 -19.45 29.48
C PHE A 199 11.49 -20.22 30.51
N ASP A 200 12.22 -21.29 30.15
CA ASP A 200 13.00 -22.07 31.08
C ASP A 200 14.13 -21.29 31.75
N LYS A 201 14.77 -20.39 31.02
CA LYS A 201 15.87 -19.57 31.50
C LYS A 201 15.44 -18.45 32.44
N TYR A 202 14.27 -17.85 32.18
CA TYR A 202 13.81 -16.66 32.91
C TYR A 202 12.77 -16.97 34.00
N THR A 203 11.96 -18.04 33.86
CA THR A 203 11.04 -18.46 34.89
C THR A 203 11.74 -19.04 36.11
N LYS A 204 12.91 -19.68 35.94
CA LYS A 204 13.75 -20.16 37.04
C LYS A 204 14.32 -19.05 37.95
N ASN A 205 14.29 -17.79 37.49
CA ASN A 205 14.86 -16.66 38.22
C ASN A 205 13.85 -15.60 38.69
N ASN A 206 12.55 -15.85 38.63
CA ASN A 206 11.46 -14.96 39.09
C ASN A 206 11.52 -13.49 38.68
N LYS A 207 12.24 -13.13 37.59
CA LYS A 207 12.48 -11.71 37.26
C LYS A 207 11.70 -11.15 36.07
N VAL A 208 10.89 -11.95 35.38
CA VAL A 208 10.19 -11.48 34.14
C VAL A 208 8.67 -11.68 34.16
N MET A 209 8.09 -12.16 35.24
CA MET A 209 6.66 -12.39 35.33
C MET A 209 5.77 -11.13 35.37
N ALA A 210 6.35 -9.93 35.46
CA ALA A 210 5.58 -8.70 35.62
C ALA A 210 4.99 -8.11 34.30
N PHE A 211 5.37 -8.64 33.13
CA PHE A 211 4.96 -8.06 31.84
C PHE A 211 4.10 -8.98 30.95
N LEU A 212 3.80 -10.19 31.38
CA LEU A 212 3.09 -11.18 30.55
C LEU A 212 1.77 -11.70 31.14
N THR A 213 1.26 -11.11 32.21
CA THR A 213 -0.11 -11.39 32.62
C THR A 213 -1.04 -10.54 31.77
N VAL A 214 -1.49 -11.09 30.64
CA VAL A 214 -2.74 -10.68 30.03
C VAL A 214 -3.83 -11.27 30.92
N GLU A 215 -4.51 -10.45 31.68
CA GLU A 215 -5.75 -10.87 32.34
C GLU A 215 -6.78 -11.19 31.26
N ASP A 216 -7.43 -12.34 31.37
CA ASP A 216 -8.51 -12.85 30.51
C ASP A 216 -9.70 -11.88 30.42
#